data_9c6464762041a5b966e4af8ac3b04625
#
_entry.id   9c6464762041a5b966e4af8ac3b04625
#
_cell.length_a   1.000
_cell.length_b   1.000
_cell.length_c   1.000
_cell.angle_alpha   90.00
_cell.angle_beta   90.00
_cell.angle_gamma   90.00
#
_symmetry.space_group_name_H-M   'P 1'
#
loop_
_entity.id
_entity.type
_entity.pdbx_description
1 polymer ?
#
loop_
_entity_poly.entity_id
_entity_poly.type
_entity_poly.pdbx_seq_one_letter_code
_entity_poly.pdbx_strand_id
1 'polypeptide(L)'
;MGTEVFDRIRKGKTPINVPLTSISTAYFQGKSGGATSFFPEVPVQLSRASYYQFSKADLLRDNVSPKPILGKVDPTVIGYETDDYKCVPEQIILGYDDIIQSDVARMGAKGIMQLRQNKARVIAEQIFIHQNKVFAQKYFKKGVWGADLTGGDIGKLRFY
;
A
#
# COMPACT_ATOMS: atom_id res chain seq x y z
N MET A 1 16.57 10.74 26.37
CA MET A 1 15.23 10.13 26.18
C MET A 1 14.88 9.76 24.73
N GLY A 2 15.33 10.48 23.71
CA GLY A 2 15.01 10.15 22.31
C GLY A 2 15.66 8.86 21.77
N THR A 3 16.88 8.58 22.16
CA THR A 3 17.66 7.41 21.68
C THR A 3 17.10 6.06 22.13
N GLU A 4 16.54 5.95 23.33
CA GLU A 4 15.97 4.69 23.82
C GLU A 4 14.69 4.26 23.08
N VAL A 5 13.88 5.22 22.63
CA VAL A 5 12.66 4.94 21.85
C VAL A 5 13.03 4.40 20.49
N PHE A 6 14.02 5.00 19.82
CA PHE A 6 14.50 4.53 18.52
C PHE A 6 15.17 3.16 18.60
N ASP A 7 15.90 2.86 19.69
CA ASP A 7 16.51 1.56 19.89
C ASP A 7 15.47 0.46 20.17
N ARG A 8 14.36 0.78 20.83
CA ARG A 8 13.24 -0.16 21.02
C ARG A 8 12.51 -0.47 19.73
N ILE A 9 12.29 0.54 18.89
CA ILE A 9 11.68 0.37 17.56
C ILE A 9 12.58 -0.50 16.68
N ARG A 10 13.88 -0.24 16.69
CA ARG A 10 14.88 -0.98 15.91
C ARG A 10 15.02 -2.45 16.34
N LYS A 11 14.79 -2.75 17.62
CA LYS A 11 14.88 -4.12 18.18
C LYS A 11 13.55 -4.87 18.13
N GLY A 12 12.51 -4.34 17.50
CA GLY A 12 11.19 -4.99 17.39
C GLY A 12 10.48 -5.24 18.74
N LYS A 13 10.91 -4.56 19.80
CA LYS A 13 10.38 -4.71 21.17
C LYS A 13 9.33 -3.65 21.54
N THR A 14 8.82 -2.89 20.57
CA THR A 14 7.78 -1.90 20.85
C THR A 14 6.46 -2.62 21.08
N PRO A 15 5.84 -2.53 22.25
CA PRO A 15 4.56 -3.17 22.48
C PRO A 15 3.50 -2.54 21.58
N ILE A 16 2.86 -3.37 20.78
CA ILE A 16 1.74 -2.93 19.92
C ILE A 16 0.56 -2.62 20.84
N ASN A 17 0.04 -1.41 20.73
CA ASN A 17 -1.17 -1.05 21.47
C ASN A 17 -2.39 -1.59 20.71
N VAL A 18 -2.83 -2.79 21.07
CA VAL A 18 -3.94 -3.51 20.40
C VAL A 18 -5.22 -2.68 20.30
N PRO A 19 -5.69 -1.96 21.34
CA PRO A 19 -6.87 -1.10 21.22
C PRO A 19 -6.73 0.01 20.17
N LEU A 20 -5.58 0.68 20.10
CA LEU A 20 -5.33 1.73 19.13
C LEU A 20 -5.21 1.19 17.71
N THR A 21 -4.60 0.04 17.55
CA THR A 21 -4.49 -0.64 16.24
C THR A 21 -5.88 -1.04 15.74
N SER A 22 -6.73 -1.60 16.60
CA SER A 22 -8.10 -1.99 16.21
C SER A 22 -8.96 -0.79 15.81
N ILE A 23 -8.83 0.36 16.48
CA ILE A 23 -9.53 1.59 16.11
C ILE A 23 -9.08 2.09 14.74
N SER A 24 -7.80 2.11 14.48
CA SER A 24 -7.24 2.52 13.18
C SER A 24 -7.72 1.59 12.07
N THR A 25 -7.67 0.27 12.29
CA THR A 25 -8.13 -0.73 11.33
C THR A 25 -9.62 -0.57 11.03
N ALA A 26 -10.46 -0.42 12.06
CA ALA A 26 -11.89 -0.20 11.88
C ALA A 26 -12.19 1.09 11.10
N TYR A 27 -11.40 2.15 11.32
CA TYR A 27 -11.54 3.41 10.59
C TYR A 27 -11.23 3.23 9.10
N PHE A 28 -10.15 2.54 8.76
CA PHE A 28 -9.80 2.26 7.37
C PHE A 28 -10.81 1.33 6.68
N GLN A 29 -11.33 0.33 7.37
CA GLN A 29 -12.36 -0.57 6.83
C GLN A 29 -13.67 0.15 6.51
N GLY A 30 -14.00 1.21 7.24
CA GLY A 30 -15.20 2.04 6.99
C GLY A 30 -15.07 2.98 5.79
N LYS A 31 -13.84 3.22 5.30
CA LYS A 31 -13.59 4.09 4.14
C LYS A 31 -13.36 3.23 2.90
N SER A 32 -14.44 2.95 2.18
CA SER A 32 -14.36 2.34 0.85
C SER A 32 -14.12 3.43 -0.20
N GLY A 33 -13.14 3.20 -1.06
CA GLY A 33 -12.81 4.11 -2.17
C GLY A 33 -11.40 4.70 -2.04
N GLY A 34 -10.94 5.31 -3.12
CA GLY A 34 -9.59 5.86 -3.22
C GLY A 34 -8.57 4.89 -3.85
N ALA A 35 -7.29 5.12 -3.60
CA ALA A 35 -6.20 4.38 -4.23
C ALA A 35 -6.30 2.86 -4.08
N THR A 36 -6.71 2.37 -2.91
CA THR A 36 -6.82 0.94 -2.60
C THR A 36 -7.94 0.22 -3.35
N SER A 37 -8.94 0.95 -3.88
CA SER A 37 -9.98 0.38 -4.75
C SER A 37 -9.43 -0.01 -6.12
N PHE A 38 -8.42 0.71 -6.60
CA PHE A 38 -7.81 0.46 -7.91
C PHE A 38 -6.63 -0.50 -7.81
N PHE A 39 -5.86 -0.39 -6.74
CA PHE A 39 -4.67 -1.20 -6.52
C PHE A 39 -4.76 -1.92 -5.16
N PRO A 40 -4.97 -3.23 -5.17
CA PRO A 40 -5.00 -4.01 -3.93
C PRO A 40 -3.62 -4.02 -3.27
N GLU A 41 -3.62 -4.04 -1.95
CA GLU A 41 -2.39 -4.17 -1.17
C GLU A 41 -1.83 -5.59 -1.30
N VAL A 42 -0.56 -5.69 -1.63
CA VAL A 42 0.16 -6.97 -1.72
C VAL A 42 1.15 -7.05 -0.55
N PRO A 43 0.96 -7.97 0.40
CA PRO A 43 1.90 -8.14 1.49
C PRO A 43 3.22 -8.75 0.97
N VAL A 44 4.34 -8.09 1.27
CA VAL A 44 5.67 -8.54 0.89
C VAL A 44 6.53 -8.78 2.13
N GLN A 45 7.38 -9.81 2.10
CA GLN A 45 8.25 -10.15 3.22
C GLN A 45 9.54 -9.33 3.25
N LEU A 46 10.02 -8.93 2.08
CA LEU A 46 11.25 -8.17 1.91
C LEU A 46 10.93 -6.75 1.46
N SER A 47 11.67 -5.78 1.96
CA SER A 47 11.54 -4.38 1.55
C SER A 47 12.06 -4.12 0.13
N ARG A 48 12.84 -5.01 -0.42
CA ARG A 48 13.37 -4.97 -1.80
C ARG A 48 13.54 -6.39 -2.30
N ALA A 49 12.98 -6.68 -3.45
CA ALA A 49 13.22 -7.95 -4.16
C ALA A 49 12.85 -7.80 -5.64
N SER A 50 13.35 -8.74 -6.43
CA SER A 50 13.00 -8.88 -7.84
C SER A 50 11.83 -9.86 -8.00
N TYR A 51 10.99 -9.64 -8.99
CA TYR A 51 9.92 -10.55 -9.36
C TYR A 51 9.93 -10.83 -10.86
N TYR A 52 9.40 -11.99 -11.23
CA TYR A 52 9.36 -12.41 -12.62
C TYR A 52 8.11 -11.85 -13.30
N GLN A 53 8.29 -11.29 -14.49
CA GLN A 53 7.21 -10.87 -15.37
C GLN A 53 7.17 -11.81 -16.58
N PHE A 54 6.00 -12.36 -16.86
CA PHE A 54 5.77 -13.19 -18.03
C PHE A 54 5.00 -12.40 -19.08
N SER A 55 5.45 -12.49 -20.32
CA SER A 55 4.73 -11.88 -21.44
C SER A 55 3.38 -12.59 -21.63
N LYS A 56 2.32 -11.79 -21.83
CA LYS A 56 1.00 -12.34 -22.14
C LYS A 56 1.03 -13.18 -23.42
N ALA A 57 1.85 -12.79 -24.39
CA ALA A 57 2.02 -13.53 -25.64
C ALA A 57 2.61 -14.92 -25.40
N ASP A 58 3.60 -15.03 -24.51
CA ASP A 58 4.24 -16.31 -24.19
C ASP A 58 3.33 -17.23 -23.38
N LEU A 59 2.51 -16.66 -22.48
CA LEU A 59 1.57 -17.42 -21.66
C LEU A 59 0.35 -17.92 -22.45
N LEU A 60 -0.08 -17.20 -23.50
CA LEU A 60 -1.23 -17.59 -24.31
C LEU A 60 -0.83 -18.39 -25.56
N ARG A 61 0.44 -18.62 -25.80
CA ARG A 61 0.94 -19.41 -26.90
C ARG A 61 0.69 -20.89 -26.65
N ASP A 62 0.10 -21.57 -27.62
CA ASP A 62 0.01 -23.01 -27.59
C ASP A 62 1.36 -23.64 -27.94
N ASN A 63 2.00 -24.25 -26.97
CA ASN A 63 3.27 -24.92 -27.10
C ASN A 63 3.13 -26.46 -26.99
N VAL A 64 1.91 -26.97 -27.05
CA VAL A 64 1.65 -28.41 -26.99
C VAL A 64 1.88 -29.05 -28.36
N SER A 65 2.76 -30.01 -28.43
CA SER A 65 3.01 -30.78 -29.63
C SER A 65 2.82 -32.29 -29.38
N PRO A 66 2.26 -33.03 -30.36
CA PRO A 66 2.08 -34.47 -30.23
C PRO A 66 3.42 -35.20 -30.10
N LYS A 67 3.55 -36.04 -29.10
CA LYS A 67 4.73 -36.87 -28.90
C LYS A 67 4.73 -38.05 -29.87
N PRO A 68 5.74 -38.20 -30.76
CA PRO A 68 5.88 -39.37 -31.57
C PRO A 68 6.21 -40.60 -30.71
N ILE A 69 5.76 -41.77 -31.14
CA ILE A 69 6.08 -43.04 -30.49
C ILE A 69 7.58 -43.25 -30.52
N LEU A 70 8.21 -43.42 -29.35
CA LEU A 70 9.68 -43.54 -29.15
C LEU A 70 10.47 -42.27 -29.47
N GLY A 71 9.82 -41.17 -29.79
CA GLY A 71 10.48 -39.89 -30.05
C GLY A 71 10.60 -39.00 -28.81
N LYS A 72 11.45 -37.98 -28.87
CA LYS A 72 11.55 -36.90 -27.90
C LYS A 72 10.84 -35.66 -28.45
N VAL A 73 10.20 -34.91 -27.58
CA VAL A 73 9.65 -33.59 -27.87
C VAL A 73 10.67 -32.55 -27.40
N ASP A 74 10.88 -31.53 -28.18
CA ASP A 74 11.78 -30.45 -27.81
C ASP A 74 11.23 -29.68 -26.61
N PRO A 75 12.09 -29.30 -25.63
CA PRO A 75 11.66 -28.56 -24.46
C PRO A 75 11.16 -27.16 -24.85
N THR A 76 10.00 -26.80 -24.35
CA THR A 76 9.46 -25.44 -24.51
C THR A 76 10.15 -24.50 -23.54
N VAL A 77 10.68 -23.41 -24.03
CA VAL A 77 11.24 -22.33 -23.20
C VAL A 77 10.25 -21.17 -23.15
N ILE A 78 9.84 -20.82 -21.96
CA ILE A 78 9.02 -19.63 -21.69
C ILE A 78 9.98 -18.53 -21.22
N GLY A 79 10.03 -17.43 -21.97
CA GLY A 79 10.81 -16.26 -21.60
C GLY A 79 10.18 -15.55 -20.40
N TYR A 80 11.02 -15.00 -19.54
CA TYR A 80 10.60 -14.12 -18.45
C TYR A 80 11.55 -12.92 -18.38
N GLU A 81 10.99 -11.80 -17.96
CA GLU A 81 11.73 -10.61 -17.59
C GLU A 81 11.74 -10.47 -16.07
N THR A 82 12.72 -9.78 -15.54
CA THR A 82 12.81 -9.49 -14.10
C THR A 82 12.62 -8.01 -13.88
N ASP A 83 11.75 -7.67 -12.94
CA ASP A 83 11.58 -6.30 -12.49
C ASP A 83 11.74 -6.24 -10.96
N ASP A 84 12.11 -5.06 -10.45
CA ASP A 84 12.44 -4.87 -9.05
C ASP A 84 11.38 -4.00 -8.35
N TYR A 85 11.03 -4.37 -7.14
CA TYR A 85 10.25 -3.49 -6.28
C TYR A 85 11.08 -3.01 -5.08
N LYS A 86 10.78 -1.81 -4.63
CA LYS A 86 11.35 -1.20 -3.44
C LYS A 86 10.27 -0.55 -2.60
N CYS A 87 10.09 -1.04 -1.38
CA CYS A 87 9.22 -0.41 -0.38
C CYS A 87 9.96 0.72 0.32
N VAL A 88 9.36 1.89 0.36
CA VAL A 88 9.87 3.05 1.11
C VAL A 88 9.03 3.18 2.37
N PRO A 89 9.62 3.03 3.57
CA PRO A 89 8.87 3.23 4.81
C PRO A 89 8.50 4.71 4.97
N GLU A 90 7.26 4.96 5.27
CA GLU A 90 6.72 6.29 5.55
C GLU A 90 6.19 6.33 6.98
N GLN A 91 6.34 7.44 7.65
CA GLN A 91 5.97 7.58 9.05
C GLN A 91 5.38 8.95 9.32
N ILE A 92 4.34 8.98 10.15
CA ILE A 92 3.80 10.21 10.75
C ILE A 92 3.85 10.10 12.27
N ILE A 93 4.26 11.17 12.93
CA ILE A 93 4.34 11.26 14.38
C ILE A 93 3.52 12.46 14.84
N LEU A 94 2.57 12.23 15.74
CA LEU A 94 1.84 13.27 16.44
C LEU A 94 2.32 13.34 17.90
N GLY A 95 2.99 14.44 18.24
CA GLY A 95 3.43 14.73 19.61
C GLY A 95 2.26 15.06 20.55
N TYR A 96 2.52 14.97 21.83
CA TYR A 96 1.69 15.49 22.89
C TYR A 96 2.41 16.68 23.52
N ASP A 97 1.69 17.76 23.70
CA ASP A 97 2.14 18.86 24.54
C ASP A 97 1.95 18.46 26.00
N ASP A 98 2.95 18.69 26.83
CA ASP A 98 2.93 18.33 28.25
C ASP A 98 1.80 19.05 29.01
N ILE A 99 1.47 20.28 28.63
CA ILE A 99 0.37 21.04 29.20
C ILE A 99 -0.96 20.34 28.92
N ILE A 100 -1.21 19.99 27.65
CA ILE A 100 -2.43 19.30 27.26
C ILE A 100 -2.50 17.92 27.93
N GLN A 101 -1.39 17.22 28.03
CA GLN A 101 -1.35 15.93 28.66
C GLN A 101 -1.66 16.03 30.17
N SER A 102 -1.15 17.04 30.86
CA SER A 102 -1.43 17.29 32.27
C SER A 102 -2.89 17.66 32.53
N ASP A 103 -3.48 18.49 31.66
CA ASP A 103 -4.87 18.90 31.78
C ASP A 103 -5.83 17.73 31.52
N VAL A 104 -5.54 16.93 30.51
CA VAL A 104 -6.32 15.71 30.21
C VAL A 104 -6.17 14.66 31.31
N ALA A 105 -4.98 14.56 31.93
CA ALA A 105 -4.76 13.67 33.09
C ALA A 105 -5.65 14.04 34.27
N ARG A 106 -5.93 15.33 34.49
CA ARG A 106 -6.88 15.80 35.54
C ARG A 106 -8.32 15.37 35.26
N MET A 107 -8.67 15.14 33.98
CA MET A 107 -9.98 14.60 33.59
C MET A 107 -10.11 13.09 33.83
N GLY A 108 -9.05 12.43 34.28
CA GLY A 108 -9.01 11.01 34.57
C GLY A 108 -8.77 10.11 33.35
N ALA A 109 -8.83 8.80 33.58
CA ALA A 109 -8.48 7.78 32.58
C ALA A 109 -9.33 7.87 31.30
N LYS A 110 -10.59 8.27 31.39
CA LYS A 110 -11.47 8.44 30.21
C LYS A 110 -10.98 9.55 29.29
N GLY A 111 -10.53 10.68 29.83
CA GLY A 111 -10.01 11.81 29.07
C GLY A 111 -8.75 11.42 28.29
N ILE A 112 -7.82 10.72 28.94
CA ILE A 112 -6.59 10.23 28.31
C ILE A 112 -6.92 9.27 27.15
N MET A 113 -7.85 8.35 27.37
CA MET A 113 -8.27 7.40 26.35
C MET A 113 -8.90 8.11 25.14
N GLN A 114 -9.77 9.08 25.38
CA GLN A 114 -10.41 9.88 24.32
C GLN A 114 -9.39 10.67 23.52
N LEU A 115 -8.40 11.30 24.16
CA LEU A 115 -7.32 12.02 23.48
C LEU A 115 -6.53 11.09 22.55
N ARG A 116 -6.16 9.90 23.04
CA ARG A 116 -5.45 8.89 22.25
C ARG A 116 -6.27 8.40 21.07
N GLN A 117 -7.56 8.14 21.25
CA GLN A 117 -8.48 7.72 20.19
C GLN A 117 -8.60 8.79 19.11
N ASN A 118 -8.76 10.06 19.50
CA ASN A 118 -8.86 11.16 18.55
C ASN A 118 -7.58 11.31 17.72
N LYS A 119 -6.41 11.22 18.37
CA LYS A 119 -5.12 11.27 17.64
C LYS A 119 -4.93 10.07 16.72
N ALA A 120 -5.32 8.87 17.14
CA ALA A 120 -5.26 7.69 16.26
C ALA A 120 -6.14 7.86 15.00
N ARG A 121 -7.33 8.46 15.14
CA ARG A 121 -8.19 8.78 13.99
C ARG A 121 -7.55 9.81 13.07
N VAL A 122 -6.94 10.87 13.62
CA VAL A 122 -6.24 11.88 12.83
C VAL A 122 -5.06 11.27 12.07
N ILE A 123 -4.27 10.39 12.70
CA ILE A 123 -3.18 9.68 12.03
C ILE A 123 -3.72 8.83 10.87
N ALA A 124 -4.77 8.05 11.11
CA ALA A 124 -5.39 7.23 10.08
C ALA A 124 -5.90 8.07 8.89
N GLU A 125 -6.53 9.21 9.16
CA GLU A 125 -6.96 10.15 8.12
C GLU A 125 -5.79 10.69 7.30
N GLN A 126 -4.71 11.09 7.95
CA GLN A 126 -3.52 11.61 7.27
C GLN A 126 -2.84 10.54 6.39
N ILE A 127 -2.80 9.30 6.85
CA ILE A 127 -2.26 8.19 6.05
C ILE A 127 -3.14 7.97 4.81
N PHE A 128 -4.46 7.96 4.97
CA PHE A 128 -5.41 7.80 3.87
C PHE A 128 -5.27 8.92 2.82
N ILE A 129 -5.20 10.18 3.28
CA ILE A 129 -4.97 11.33 2.40
C ILE A 129 -3.63 11.19 1.67
N HIS A 130 -2.59 10.76 2.38
CA HIS A 130 -1.26 10.59 1.79
C HIS A 130 -1.27 9.52 0.70
N GLN A 131 -1.88 8.36 0.94
CA GLN A 131 -2.02 7.30 -0.07
C GLN A 131 -2.73 7.81 -1.33
N ASN A 132 -3.85 8.54 -1.18
CA ASN A 132 -4.57 9.11 -2.31
C ASN A 132 -3.76 10.17 -3.06
N LYS A 133 -3.00 11.00 -2.34
CA LYS A 133 -2.10 11.99 -2.94
C LYS A 133 -0.99 11.34 -3.77
N VAL A 134 -0.33 10.31 -3.21
CA VAL A 134 0.71 9.56 -3.92
C VAL A 134 0.15 8.87 -5.16
N PHE A 135 -1.04 8.27 -5.04
CA PHE A 135 -1.75 7.69 -6.15
C PHE A 135 -2.02 8.71 -7.26
N ALA A 136 -2.61 9.86 -6.92
CA ALA A 136 -2.89 10.92 -7.89
C ALA A 136 -1.61 11.45 -8.55
N GLN A 137 -0.55 11.65 -7.79
CA GLN A 137 0.72 12.14 -8.32
C GLN A 137 1.43 11.14 -9.24
N LYS A 138 1.27 9.85 -9.01
CA LYS A 138 1.93 8.82 -9.82
C LYS A 138 1.11 8.45 -11.05
N TYR A 139 -0.20 8.37 -10.95
CA TYR A 139 -1.06 7.77 -11.96
C TYR A 139 -1.89 8.78 -12.76
N PHE A 140 -2.17 10.00 -12.24
CA PHE A 140 -2.87 11.04 -12.99
C PHE A 140 -1.89 11.95 -13.76
N LYS A 141 -1.02 11.32 -14.54
CA LYS A 141 -0.08 12.00 -15.44
C LYS A 141 -0.24 11.48 -16.85
N LYS A 142 0.07 12.33 -17.83
CA LYS A 142 0.15 11.91 -19.23
C LYS A 142 1.22 10.84 -19.40
N GLY A 143 0.93 9.84 -20.23
CA GLY A 143 1.86 8.78 -20.59
C GLY A 143 1.97 7.63 -19.59
N VAL A 144 1.15 7.62 -18.54
CA VAL A 144 1.09 6.50 -17.58
C VAL A 144 0.13 5.42 -18.06
N TRP A 145 -0.97 5.83 -18.68
CA TRP A 145 -2.01 4.93 -19.16
C TRP A 145 -1.87 4.73 -20.66
N GLY A 146 -2.31 3.57 -21.16
CA GLY A 146 -2.26 3.24 -22.60
C GLY A 146 -3.09 4.17 -23.48
N ALA A 147 -4.04 4.91 -22.92
CA ALA A 147 -4.81 5.96 -23.58
C ALA A 147 -4.99 7.16 -22.63
N ASP A 148 -4.51 8.31 -23.06
CA ASP A 148 -4.69 9.58 -22.35
C ASP A 148 -5.83 10.36 -23.01
N LEU A 149 -6.87 10.66 -22.26
CA LEU A 149 -7.98 11.49 -22.71
C LEU A 149 -7.78 12.93 -22.25
N THR A 150 -7.69 13.86 -23.18
CA THR A 150 -7.66 15.30 -22.87
C THR A 150 -9.07 15.82 -22.63
N GLY A 151 -9.28 16.54 -21.53
CA GLY A 151 -10.55 17.21 -21.23
C GLY A 151 -10.95 18.13 -22.38
N GLY A 152 -12.11 17.90 -22.99
CA GLY A 152 -12.58 18.55 -24.21
C GLY A 152 -13.02 17.56 -25.28
N ASP A 153 -12.53 16.33 -25.25
CA ASP A 153 -12.92 15.28 -26.21
C ASP A 153 -14.15 14.46 -25.78
N ILE A 154 -14.87 14.91 -24.76
CA ILE A 154 -16.07 14.22 -24.20
C ILE A 154 -17.13 13.93 -25.27
N GLY A 155 -17.20 14.74 -26.35
CA GLY A 155 -18.12 14.52 -27.46
C GLY A 155 -17.67 13.46 -28.48
N LYS A 156 -16.44 12.95 -28.39
CA LYS A 156 -15.85 11.97 -29.31
C LYS A 156 -15.74 10.55 -28.76
N LEU A 157 -16.07 10.34 -27.50
CA LEU A 157 -16.09 9.01 -26.87
C LEU A 157 -17.27 8.22 -27.45
N ARG A 158 -17.02 7.47 -28.53
CA ARG A 158 -17.91 6.39 -28.97
C ARG A 158 -17.48 5.12 -28.25
N PHE A 159 -18.31 4.67 -27.32
CA PHE A 159 -18.18 3.33 -26.75
C PHE A 159 -18.70 2.34 -27.81
N TYR A 160 -17.85 1.43 -28.24
CA TYR A 160 -18.22 0.27 -29.05
C TYR A 160 -18.31 -0.95 -28.13
#